data_37a723999ac5e768bcd20ae14038a7b0
#
_entry.id   37a723999ac5e768bcd20ae14038a7b0
#
_cell.length_a   1.000
_cell.length_b   1.000
_cell.length_c   1.000
_cell.angle_alpha   90.00
_cell.angle_beta   90.00
_cell.angle_gamma   90.00
#
_symmetry.space_group_name_H-M   'P 1'
#
loop_
_entity.id
_entity.type
_entity.pdbx_description
1 polymer ?
#
loop_
_entity_poly.entity_id
_entity_poly.type
_entity_poly.pdbx_seq_one_letter_code
_entity_poly.pdbx_strand_id
1 'polypeptide(L)'
;MRILFMGTPDIAAECLKALYAAGHEICGVYTRRDKPVGRKQVLTAPPVKEVALEHGTPVFQPRTLRDGSEDANIQALAPELIVVVAYGCILPRSVLEAPKYGCINLHVSLLPKYRGSAPVQWAVLNGDAETGVSIMQMDEGLDTGDVLVCEKMAIDSEETSGELFDRVTAAGARVLCETIPQIAAGTLKPQPQDHANATLAPMLDKELAEFRLTDSAAHIHNWVRGMNPWPMAWFVTGGRKVKVTECRAVASNGEAPGTVLATKPLTVACADGAIQLLHVVPEGKKPMDGTSFAAGLRLKAGDTL
;
A
#
# COMPACT_ATOMS: atom_id res chain seq x y z
N MET A 1 -0.10 -23.47 -16.26
CA MET A 1 0.38 -23.89 -14.92
C MET A 1 -0.82 -23.96 -14.01
N ARG A 2 -0.86 -24.95 -13.12
CA ARG A 2 -1.89 -25.12 -12.09
C ARG A 2 -1.50 -24.32 -10.84
N ILE A 3 -2.26 -23.28 -10.54
CA ILE A 3 -1.92 -22.29 -9.53
C ILE A 3 -2.95 -22.31 -8.39
N LEU A 4 -2.46 -22.33 -7.15
CA LEU A 4 -3.24 -21.97 -5.97
C LEU A 4 -2.97 -20.48 -5.67
N PHE A 5 -4.03 -19.68 -5.64
CA PHE A 5 -3.89 -18.24 -5.39
C PHE A 5 -4.24 -17.91 -3.94
N MET A 6 -3.43 -17.07 -3.28
CA MET A 6 -3.66 -16.59 -1.92
C MET A 6 -3.60 -15.06 -1.88
N GLY A 7 -4.73 -14.41 -1.65
CA GLY A 7 -4.81 -12.96 -1.65
C GLY A 7 -6.09 -12.42 -1.02
N THR A 8 -6.16 -11.11 -0.78
CA THR A 8 -7.32 -10.53 -0.11
C THR A 8 -7.81 -9.22 -0.74
N PRO A 9 -7.02 -8.11 -0.82
CA PRO A 9 -7.51 -6.80 -1.26
C PRO A 9 -7.55 -6.66 -2.79
N ASP A 10 -7.91 -5.45 -3.25
CA ASP A 10 -8.08 -5.12 -4.66
C ASP A 10 -6.86 -5.45 -5.53
N ILE A 11 -5.65 -5.14 -5.08
CA ILE A 11 -4.42 -5.51 -5.80
C ILE A 11 -4.33 -7.02 -6.06
N ALA A 12 -4.73 -7.84 -5.10
CA ALA A 12 -4.75 -9.28 -5.25
C ALA A 12 -5.85 -9.72 -6.24
N ALA A 13 -7.00 -9.05 -6.22
CA ALA A 13 -8.08 -9.31 -7.16
C ALA A 13 -7.67 -9.00 -8.60
N GLU A 14 -6.97 -7.88 -8.83
CA GLU A 14 -6.44 -7.51 -10.16
C GLU A 14 -5.38 -8.51 -10.64
N CYS A 15 -4.48 -8.96 -9.77
CA CYS A 15 -3.53 -10.03 -10.10
C CYS A 15 -4.24 -11.35 -10.44
N LEU A 16 -5.26 -11.72 -9.69
CA LEU A 16 -6.05 -12.94 -9.96
C LEU A 16 -6.75 -12.87 -11.32
N LYS A 17 -7.37 -11.74 -11.66
CA LYS A 17 -7.97 -11.51 -12.99
C LYS A 17 -6.94 -11.65 -14.10
N ALA A 18 -5.74 -11.07 -13.92
CA ALA A 18 -4.67 -11.17 -14.89
C ALA A 18 -4.21 -12.64 -15.11
N LEU A 19 -4.14 -13.44 -14.04
CA LEU A 19 -3.79 -14.86 -14.13
C LEU A 19 -4.86 -15.66 -14.89
N TYR A 20 -6.15 -15.40 -14.68
CA TYR A 20 -7.22 -16.00 -15.48
C TYR A 20 -7.11 -15.62 -16.94
N ALA A 21 -6.90 -14.32 -17.22
CA ALA A 21 -6.75 -13.82 -18.60
C ALA A 21 -5.52 -14.41 -19.31
N ALA A 22 -4.45 -14.69 -18.58
CA ALA A 22 -3.26 -15.39 -19.08
C ALA A 22 -3.45 -16.89 -19.31
N GLY A 23 -4.65 -17.43 -19.03
CA GLY A 23 -4.99 -18.85 -19.28
C GLY A 23 -4.43 -19.81 -18.25
N HIS A 24 -4.08 -19.36 -17.06
CA HIS A 24 -3.66 -20.26 -15.97
C HIS A 24 -4.86 -20.97 -15.34
N GLU A 25 -4.66 -22.23 -14.95
CA GLU A 25 -5.63 -23.00 -14.18
C GLU A 25 -5.54 -22.61 -12.71
N ILE A 26 -6.52 -21.89 -12.20
CA ILE A 26 -6.60 -21.57 -10.78
C ILE A 26 -7.36 -22.68 -10.07
N CYS A 27 -6.65 -23.55 -9.38
CA CYS A 27 -7.23 -24.74 -8.74
C CYS A 27 -7.94 -24.43 -7.42
N GLY A 28 -7.71 -23.29 -6.84
CA GLY A 28 -8.35 -22.78 -5.63
C GLY A 28 -7.87 -21.40 -5.25
N VAL A 29 -8.66 -20.74 -4.41
CA VAL A 29 -8.36 -19.39 -3.90
C VAL A 29 -8.47 -19.39 -2.39
N TYR A 30 -7.42 -18.96 -1.71
CA TYR A 30 -7.41 -18.70 -0.28
C TYR A 30 -7.49 -17.19 -0.04
N THR A 31 -8.45 -16.77 0.78
CA THR A 31 -8.63 -15.37 1.13
C THR A 31 -9.04 -15.20 2.58
N ARG A 32 -9.02 -13.97 3.10
CA ARG A 32 -9.50 -13.67 4.46
C ARG A 32 -11.02 -13.80 4.51
N ARG A 33 -11.53 -13.99 5.73
CA ARG A 33 -12.98 -14.08 5.97
C ARG A 33 -13.67 -12.77 5.64
N ASP A 34 -14.94 -12.86 5.24
CA ASP A 34 -15.84 -11.72 5.11
C ASP A 34 -15.84 -10.91 6.41
N LYS A 35 -15.80 -9.59 6.27
CA LYS A 35 -15.73 -8.67 7.42
C LYS A 35 -16.85 -7.64 7.35
N PRO A 36 -17.37 -7.19 8.51
CA PRO A 36 -18.25 -6.03 8.56
C PRO A 36 -17.50 -4.77 8.07
N VAL A 37 -18.11 -4.04 7.11
CA VAL A 37 -17.54 -2.82 6.51
C VAL A 37 -18.50 -1.64 6.66
N GLY A 38 -17.93 -0.45 6.83
CA GLY A 38 -18.65 0.80 6.92
C GLY A 38 -19.44 0.99 8.23
N ARG A 39 -20.15 2.13 8.33
CA ARG A 39 -20.91 2.49 9.54
C ARG A 39 -22.06 1.50 9.83
N LYS A 40 -22.60 0.89 8.78
CA LYS A 40 -23.72 -0.07 8.89
C LYS A 40 -23.27 -1.50 9.17
N GLN A 41 -21.98 -1.75 9.31
CA GLN A 41 -21.40 -3.07 9.57
C GLN A 41 -21.91 -4.15 8.61
N VAL A 42 -22.01 -3.83 7.31
CA VAL A 42 -22.44 -4.78 6.29
C VAL A 42 -21.35 -5.81 6.08
N LEU A 43 -21.70 -7.10 6.21
CA LEU A 43 -20.76 -8.19 5.95
C LEU A 43 -20.38 -8.17 4.46
N THR A 44 -19.10 -7.93 4.17
CA THR A 44 -18.60 -7.72 2.81
C THR A 44 -17.55 -8.77 2.50
N ALA A 45 -17.67 -9.39 1.34
CA ALA A 45 -16.69 -10.33 0.83
C ALA A 45 -15.37 -9.60 0.46
N PRO A 46 -14.21 -10.26 0.60
CA PRO A 46 -12.98 -9.76 0.03
C PRO A 46 -13.05 -9.68 -1.50
N PRO A 47 -12.43 -8.69 -2.15
CA PRO A 47 -12.43 -8.56 -3.62
C PRO A 47 -11.98 -9.83 -4.35
N VAL A 48 -10.98 -10.52 -3.83
CA VAL A 48 -10.48 -11.80 -4.40
C VAL A 48 -11.56 -12.90 -4.40
N LYS A 49 -12.42 -12.94 -3.35
CA LYS A 49 -13.52 -13.91 -3.29
C LYS A 49 -14.54 -13.66 -4.40
N GLU A 50 -14.88 -12.41 -4.66
CA GLU A 50 -15.83 -12.04 -5.71
C GLU A 50 -15.33 -12.51 -7.07
N VAL A 51 -14.08 -12.19 -7.41
CA VAL A 51 -13.44 -12.63 -8.66
C VAL A 51 -13.39 -14.16 -8.79
N ALA A 52 -13.03 -14.86 -7.71
CA ALA A 52 -12.98 -16.33 -7.73
C ALA A 52 -14.35 -16.97 -7.98
N LEU A 53 -15.41 -16.44 -7.37
CA LEU A 53 -16.77 -16.92 -7.55
C LEU A 53 -17.30 -16.67 -8.97
N GLU A 54 -16.98 -15.53 -9.59
CA GLU A 54 -17.31 -15.25 -10.99
C GLU A 54 -16.71 -16.27 -11.95
N HIS A 55 -15.54 -16.84 -11.62
CA HIS A 55 -14.87 -17.89 -12.41
C HIS A 55 -15.19 -19.33 -11.96
N GLY A 56 -16.08 -19.49 -10.97
CA GLY A 56 -16.43 -20.81 -10.44
C GLY A 56 -15.29 -21.53 -9.71
N THR A 57 -14.27 -20.78 -9.25
CA THR A 57 -13.12 -21.35 -8.54
C THR A 57 -13.44 -21.59 -7.06
N PRO A 58 -13.08 -22.75 -6.47
CA PRO A 58 -13.26 -23.00 -5.04
C PRO A 58 -12.58 -21.94 -4.17
N VAL A 59 -13.29 -21.42 -3.14
CA VAL A 59 -12.80 -20.39 -2.22
C VAL A 59 -12.70 -20.96 -0.82
N PHE A 60 -11.54 -20.77 -0.20
CA PHE A 60 -11.22 -21.18 1.16
C PHE A 60 -10.93 -19.98 2.03
N GLN A 61 -11.54 -19.92 3.22
CA GLN A 61 -11.42 -18.80 4.15
C GLN A 61 -11.03 -19.26 5.56
N PRO A 62 -9.88 -19.94 5.74
CA PRO A 62 -9.45 -20.41 7.05
C PRO A 62 -9.11 -19.24 7.97
N ARG A 63 -9.14 -19.51 9.28
CA ARG A 63 -8.71 -18.54 10.28
C ARG A 63 -7.18 -18.40 10.27
N THR A 64 -6.48 -19.50 10.08
CA THR A 64 -5.03 -19.63 10.08
C THR A 64 -4.62 -20.81 9.19
N LEU A 65 -3.37 -20.84 8.77
CA LEU A 65 -2.76 -22.01 8.12
C LEU A 65 -1.76 -22.73 9.06
N ARG A 66 -1.47 -22.13 10.23
CA ARG A 66 -0.44 -22.61 11.16
C ARG A 66 -0.80 -23.89 11.90
N ASP A 67 -2.08 -24.22 11.97
CA ASP A 67 -2.59 -25.40 12.68
C ASP A 67 -2.61 -26.66 11.82
N GLY A 68 -2.17 -26.56 10.55
CA GLY A 68 -2.12 -27.68 9.59
C GLY A 68 -3.50 -28.15 9.11
N SER A 69 -4.59 -27.50 9.50
CA SER A 69 -5.95 -27.91 9.12
C SER A 69 -6.21 -27.88 7.62
N GLU A 70 -5.46 -27.06 6.87
CA GLU A 70 -5.59 -26.91 5.42
C GLU A 70 -4.59 -27.73 4.61
N ASP A 71 -3.61 -28.40 5.24
CA ASP A 71 -2.53 -29.11 4.54
C ASP A 71 -3.09 -30.20 3.60
N ALA A 72 -4.07 -30.97 4.05
CA ALA A 72 -4.70 -31.99 3.22
C ALA A 72 -5.48 -31.39 2.04
N ASN A 73 -6.15 -30.27 2.23
CA ASN A 73 -6.87 -29.55 1.16
C ASN A 73 -5.89 -29.01 0.12
N ILE A 74 -4.79 -28.39 0.56
CA ILE A 74 -3.76 -27.85 -0.34
C ILE A 74 -3.10 -28.97 -1.14
N GLN A 75 -2.79 -30.09 -0.51
CA GLN A 75 -2.24 -31.27 -1.18
C GLN A 75 -3.24 -31.85 -2.21
N ALA A 76 -4.53 -31.94 -1.86
CA ALA A 76 -5.57 -32.44 -2.76
C ALA A 76 -5.77 -31.53 -4.00
N LEU A 77 -5.59 -30.22 -3.85
CA LEU A 77 -5.61 -29.27 -4.96
C LEU A 77 -4.42 -29.44 -5.91
N ALA A 78 -3.34 -30.09 -5.45
CA ALA A 78 -2.12 -30.39 -6.20
C ALA A 78 -1.58 -29.19 -7.02
N PRO A 79 -1.33 -28.01 -6.39
CA PRO A 79 -0.81 -26.87 -7.11
C PRO A 79 0.63 -27.11 -7.58
N GLU A 80 0.97 -26.63 -8.77
CA GLU A 80 2.36 -26.57 -9.22
C GLU A 80 3.09 -25.36 -8.63
N LEU A 81 2.35 -24.27 -8.38
CA LEU A 81 2.84 -23.00 -7.83
C LEU A 81 1.77 -22.40 -6.89
N ILE A 82 2.19 -21.82 -5.78
CA ILE A 82 1.35 -20.94 -4.99
C ILE A 82 1.74 -19.49 -5.27
N VAL A 83 0.76 -18.65 -5.62
CA VAL A 83 0.93 -17.22 -5.83
C VAL A 83 0.28 -16.48 -4.66
N VAL A 84 1.06 -15.65 -3.97
CA VAL A 84 0.62 -14.89 -2.82
C VAL A 84 0.65 -13.39 -3.14
N VAL A 85 -0.45 -12.69 -2.90
CA VAL A 85 -0.54 -11.23 -3.04
C VAL A 85 -1.34 -10.65 -1.88
N ALA A 86 -0.70 -9.98 -0.96
CA ALA A 86 -1.33 -9.32 0.20
C ALA A 86 -2.38 -10.23 0.91
N TYR A 87 -2.03 -11.48 1.18
CA TYR A 87 -2.94 -12.46 1.79
C TYR A 87 -3.22 -12.17 3.27
N GLY A 88 -2.20 -11.69 4.00
CA GLY A 88 -2.31 -11.33 5.41
C GLY A 88 -2.38 -12.53 6.38
N CYS A 89 -1.87 -13.69 5.96
CA CYS A 89 -1.61 -14.86 6.82
C CYS A 89 -0.17 -15.33 6.62
N ILE A 90 0.43 -15.83 7.68
CA ILE A 90 1.72 -16.50 7.62
C ILE A 90 1.52 -17.91 7.05
N LEU A 91 2.34 -18.28 6.08
CA LEU A 91 2.38 -19.61 5.49
C LEU A 91 3.37 -20.48 6.29
N PRO A 92 2.93 -21.61 6.86
CA PRO A 92 3.84 -22.54 7.52
C PRO A 92 4.66 -23.30 6.48
N ARG A 93 5.73 -23.91 6.92
CA ARG A 93 6.67 -24.68 6.07
C ARG A 93 5.98 -25.75 5.24
N SER A 94 4.97 -26.43 5.80
CA SER A 94 4.16 -27.44 5.10
C SER A 94 3.48 -26.88 3.84
N VAL A 95 3.04 -25.62 3.88
CA VAL A 95 2.43 -24.94 2.73
C VAL A 95 3.49 -24.40 1.77
N LEU A 96 4.60 -23.85 2.29
CA LEU A 96 5.70 -23.33 1.47
C LEU A 96 6.34 -24.41 0.59
N GLU A 97 6.47 -25.63 1.10
CA GLU A 97 7.09 -26.78 0.43
C GLU A 97 6.10 -27.66 -0.36
N ALA A 98 4.78 -27.38 -0.29
CA ALA A 98 3.76 -28.21 -0.93
C ALA A 98 3.84 -28.18 -2.48
N PRO A 99 3.98 -27.03 -3.18
CA PRO A 99 3.99 -27.01 -4.63
C PRO A 99 5.39 -27.24 -5.21
N LYS A 100 5.43 -27.85 -6.41
CA LYS A 100 6.68 -28.13 -7.11
C LYS A 100 7.59 -26.93 -7.30
N TYR A 101 7.01 -25.75 -7.59
CA TYR A 101 7.76 -24.52 -7.82
C TYR A 101 7.75 -23.61 -6.59
N GLY A 102 7.28 -24.10 -5.43
CA GLY A 102 7.21 -23.35 -4.18
C GLY A 102 6.15 -22.26 -4.20
N CYS A 103 6.34 -21.27 -3.34
CA CYS A 103 5.44 -20.13 -3.17
C CYS A 103 6.15 -18.85 -3.61
N ILE A 104 5.50 -18.03 -4.43
CA ILE A 104 6.00 -16.70 -4.79
C ILE A 104 5.08 -15.63 -4.23
N ASN A 105 5.66 -14.48 -3.88
CA ASN A 105 4.91 -13.31 -3.45
C ASN A 105 5.18 -12.12 -4.37
N LEU A 106 4.12 -11.42 -4.75
CA LEU A 106 4.22 -10.08 -5.33
C LEU A 106 4.28 -9.06 -4.18
N HIS A 107 5.44 -8.42 -4.04
CA HIS A 107 5.67 -7.34 -3.09
C HIS A 107 5.84 -6.01 -3.81
N VAL A 108 5.15 -4.96 -3.33
CA VAL A 108 5.06 -3.67 -4.03
C VAL A 108 6.11 -2.69 -3.50
N SER A 109 7.38 -3.13 -3.51
CA SER A 109 8.58 -2.32 -3.30
C SER A 109 9.78 -2.89 -4.03
N LEU A 110 10.87 -2.16 -4.01
CA LEU A 110 12.20 -2.62 -4.42
C LEU A 110 12.88 -3.30 -3.24
N LEU A 111 12.62 -4.61 -3.03
CA LEU A 111 13.29 -5.37 -1.97
C LEU A 111 14.82 -5.27 -2.08
N PRO A 112 15.54 -5.16 -0.96
CA PRO A 112 15.12 -5.41 0.43
C PRO A 112 14.48 -4.20 1.16
N LYS A 113 14.25 -3.06 0.48
CA LYS A 113 13.58 -1.91 1.08
C LYS A 113 12.08 -2.19 1.29
N TYR A 114 11.55 -1.64 2.41
CA TYR A 114 10.11 -1.62 2.68
C TYR A 114 9.46 -3.00 2.80
N ARG A 115 10.10 -3.93 3.54
CA ARG A 115 9.45 -5.18 3.95
C ARG A 115 8.26 -4.89 4.84
N GLY A 116 7.14 -5.58 4.65
CA GLY A 116 5.94 -5.44 5.48
C GLY A 116 4.70 -4.95 4.76
N SER A 117 3.82 -4.25 5.47
CA SER A 117 2.40 -4.13 5.07
C SER A 117 2.06 -2.89 4.24
N ALA A 118 2.89 -1.82 4.25
CA ALA A 118 2.56 -0.54 3.63
C ALA A 118 3.72 0.05 2.78
N PRO A 119 4.39 -0.77 1.92
CA PRO A 119 5.59 -0.34 1.21
C PRO A 119 5.38 0.87 0.30
N VAL A 120 4.25 0.94 -0.41
CA VAL A 120 3.91 2.04 -1.32
C VAL A 120 3.80 3.36 -0.57
N GLN A 121 3.05 3.35 0.54
CA GLN A 121 2.87 4.53 1.36
C GLN A 121 4.20 5.02 1.94
N TRP A 122 5.02 4.11 2.49
CA TRP A 122 6.30 4.48 3.08
C TRP A 122 7.30 5.02 2.07
N ALA A 123 7.29 4.56 0.82
CA ALA A 123 8.13 5.15 -0.23
C ALA A 123 7.74 6.62 -0.48
N VAL A 124 6.45 6.94 -0.52
CA VAL A 124 5.95 8.31 -0.68
C VAL A 124 6.22 9.17 0.55
N LEU A 125 5.96 8.64 1.76
CA LEU A 125 6.20 9.33 3.03
C LEU A 125 7.67 9.73 3.22
N ASN A 126 8.58 8.87 2.79
CA ASN A 126 10.03 9.14 2.86
C ASN A 126 10.53 10.03 1.72
N GLY A 127 9.68 10.36 0.74
CA GLY A 127 10.06 11.20 -0.40
C GLY A 127 11.00 10.50 -1.37
N ASP A 128 10.94 9.18 -1.47
CA ASP A 128 11.74 8.43 -2.44
C ASP A 128 11.38 8.85 -3.87
N ALA A 129 12.38 8.95 -4.74
CA ALA A 129 12.19 9.27 -6.15
C ALA A 129 11.75 8.05 -6.99
N GLU A 130 11.97 6.84 -6.48
CA GLU A 130 11.62 5.60 -7.15
C GLU A 130 11.08 4.54 -6.17
N THR A 131 10.23 3.69 -6.68
CA THR A 131 9.76 2.46 -6.04
C THR A 131 9.70 1.35 -7.08
N GLY A 132 8.91 0.32 -6.86
CA GLY A 132 8.72 -0.73 -7.86
C GLY A 132 7.93 -1.91 -7.34
N VAL A 133 8.05 -3.02 -8.06
CA VAL A 133 7.47 -4.30 -7.71
C VAL A 133 8.56 -5.37 -7.71
N SER A 134 8.47 -6.30 -6.77
CA SER A 134 9.36 -7.45 -6.68
C SER A 134 8.54 -8.74 -6.65
N ILE A 135 8.89 -9.70 -7.49
CA ILE A 135 8.44 -11.09 -7.32
C ILE A 135 9.54 -11.81 -6.57
N MET A 136 9.22 -12.35 -5.42
CA MET A 136 10.18 -13.10 -4.60
C MET A 136 9.72 -14.53 -4.32
N GLN A 137 10.66 -15.45 -4.18
CA GLN A 137 10.44 -16.76 -3.61
C GLN A 137 10.18 -16.60 -2.10
N MET A 138 9.10 -17.18 -1.59
CA MET A 138 8.80 -17.06 -0.17
C MET A 138 9.63 -18.02 0.68
N ASP A 139 10.02 -17.55 1.84
CA ASP A 139 10.58 -18.31 2.96
C ASP A 139 9.74 -18.10 4.23
N GLU A 140 10.25 -18.55 5.38
CA GLU A 140 9.56 -18.40 6.68
C GLU A 140 9.63 -16.98 7.26
N GLY A 141 10.46 -16.09 6.67
CA GLY A 141 10.67 -14.72 7.13
C GLY A 141 9.64 -13.73 6.56
N LEU A 142 9.67 -12.51 7.09
CA LEU A 142 8.84 -11.42 6.58
C LEU A 142 9.53 -10.79 5.37
N ASP A 143 9.06 -11.12 4.17
CA ASP A 143 9.56 -10.61 2.88
C ASP A 143 11.08 -10.73 2.73
N THR A 144 11.65 -11.86 3.20
CA THR A 144 13.11 -12.12 3.25
C THR A 144 13.63 -13.00 2.14
N GLY A 145 12.76 -13.68 1.43
CA GLY A 145 13.12 -14.65 0.40
C GLY A 145 13.80 -14.01 -0.82
N ASP A 146 14.42 -14.86 -1.64
CA ASP A 146 15.18 -14.43 -2.81
C ASP A 146 14.30 -13.74 -3.85
N VAL A 147 14.79 -12.62 -4.39
CA VAL A 147 14.10 -11.88 -5.45
C VAL A 147 14.32 -12.57 -6.79
N LEU A 148 13.22 -12.91 -7.47
CA LEU A 148 13.21 -13.51 -8.81
C LEU A 148 13.24 -12.45 -9.91
N VAL A 149 12.40 -11.42 -9.77
CA VAL A 149 12.26 -10.30 -10.69
C VAL A 149 11.99 -9.04 -9.90
N CYS A 150 12.57 -7.94 -10.36
CA CYS A 150 12.34 -6.61 -9.78
C CYS A 150 12.17 -5.61 -10.93
N GLU A 151 11.11 -4.80 -10.88
CA GLU A 151 10.87 -3.73 -11.83
C GLU A 151 10.75 -2.40 -11.11
N LYS A 152 11.55 -1.42 -11.55
CA LYS A 152 11.58 -0.06 -11.01
C LYS A 152 10.56 0.84 -11.68
N MET A 153 10.02 1.79 -10.93
CA MET A 153 9.19 2.88 -11.44
C MET A 153 9.45 4.18 -10.68
N ALA A 154 9.40 5.30 -11.37
CA ALA A 154 9.53 6.61 -10.76
C ALA A 154 8.28 6.97 -9.96
N ILE A 155 8.46 7.71 -8.86
CA ILE A 155 7.39 8.35 -8.10
C ILE A 155 7.35 9.82 -8.53
N ASP A 156 6.18 10.31 -8.97
CA ASP A 156 6.01 11.73 -9.27
C ASP A 156 6.00 12.56 -7.99
N SER A 157 6.53 13.79 -8.07
CA SER A 157 6.67 14.68 -6.91
C SER A 157 5.34 15.06 -6.25
N GLU A 158 4.25 15.07 -7.00
CA GLU A 158 2.91 15.41 -6.52
C GLU A 158 2.00 14.18 -6.36
N GLU A 159 2.45 13.00 -6.80
CA GLU A 159 1.66 11.77 -6.78
C GLU A 159 1.33 11.33 -5.36
N THR A 160 0.07 11.01 -5.13
CA THR A 160 -0.39 10.42 -3.86
C THR A 160 -0.06 8.93 -3.79
N SER A 161 -0.05 8.38 -2.58
CA SER A 161 0.12 6.93 -2.41
C SER A 161 -1.02 6.12 -3.03
N GLY A 162 -2.23 6.70 -3.14
CA GLY A 162 -3.36 6.06 -3.82
C GLY A 162 -3.12 5.93 -5.33
N GLU A 163 -2.71 7.01 -5.99
CA GLU A 163 -2.38 7.01 -7.43
C GLU A 163 -1.21 6.09 -7.74
N LEU A 164 -0.16 6.14 -6.91
CA LEU A 164 0.98 5.23 -7.04
C LEU A 164 0.55 3.76 -6.84
N PHE A 165 -0.37 3.49 -5.91
CA PHE A 165 -0.88 2.15 -5.65
C PHE A 165 -1.59 1.55 -6.87
N ASP A 166 -2.35 2.35 -7.62
CA ASP A 166 -2.99 1.92 -8.87
C ASP A 166 -1.93 1.54 -9.92
N ARG A 167 -0.87 2.34 -10.04
CA ARG A 167 0.24 2.08 -10.98
C ARG A 167 1.02 0.82 -10.62
N VAL A 168 1.41 0.65 -9.35
CA VAL A 168 2.13 -0.57 -8.91
C VAL A 168 1.25 -1.81 -9.01
N THR A 169 -0.07 -1.68 -8.85
CA THR A 169 -1.03 -2.78 -9.06
C THR A 169 -1.00 -3.25 -10.51
N ALA A 170 -1.11 -2.34 -11.46
CA ALA A 170 -1.07 -2.68 -12.88
C ALA A 170 0.28 -3.28 -13.30
N ALA A 171 1.38 -2.68 -12.85
CA ALA A 171 2.73 -3.20 -13.10
C ALA A 171 2.92 -4.59 -12.47
N GLY A 172 2.49 -4.77 -11.23
CA GLY A 172 2.60 -6.04 -10.49
C GLY A 172 1.86 -7.18 -11.16
N ALA A 173 0.62 -6.94 -11.60
CA ALA A 173 -0.17 -7.95 -12.31
C ALA A 173 0.51 -8.37 -13.62
N ARG A 174 1.07 -7.44 -14.38
CA ARG A 174 1.82 -7.73 -15.61
C ARG A 174 3.11 -8.50 -15.31
N VAL A 175 3.95 -8.00 -14.41
CA VAL A 175 5.23 -8.63 -14.04
C VAL A 175 5.01 -10.04 -13.50
N LEU A 176 3.95 -10.26 -12.71
CA LEU A 176 3.59 -11.59 -12.22
C LEU A 176 3.30 -12.55 -13.37
N CYS A 177 2.47 -12.14 -14.35
CA CYS A 177 2.15 -12.98 -15.51
C CYS A 177 3.37 -13.26 -16.40
N GLU A 178 4.30 -12.31 -16.54
CA GLU A 178 5.55 -12.48 -17.31
C GLU A 178 6.56 -13.37 -16.58
N THR A 179 6.51 -13.44 -15.26
CA THR A 179 7.43 -14.21 -14.42
C THR A 179 7.07 -15.71 -14.38
N ILE A 180 5.80 -16.06 -14.33
CA ILE A 180 5.34 -17.45 -14.17
C ILE A 180 5.85 -18.40 -15.27
N PRO A 181 5.84 -18.04 -16.57
CA PRO A 181 6.44 -18.88 -17.61
C PRO A 181 7.95 -19.11 -17.42
N GLN A 182 8.66 -18.09 -16.92
CA GLN A 182 10.09 -18.19 -16.65
C GLN A 182 10.41 -19.11 -15.47
N ILE A 183 9.54 -19.14 -14.44
CA ILE A 183 9.61 -20.10 -13.33
C ILE A 183 9.45 -21.53 -13.89
N ALA A 184 8.44 -21.75 -14.74
CA ALA A 184 8.20 -23.06 -15.37
C ALA A 184 9.38 -23.53 -16.21
N ALA A 185 10.02 -22.62 -16.93
CA ALA A 185 11.18 -22.90 -17.77
C ALA A 185 12.50 -23.04 -16.99
N GLY A 186 12.53 -22.66 -15.68
CA GLY A 186 13.74 -22.68 -14.86
C GLY A 186 14.81 -21.69 -15.33
N THR A 187 14.41 -20.59 -15.97
CA THR A 187 15.33 -19.60 -16.54
C THR A 187 15.70 -18.47 -15.57
N LEU A 188 14.96 -18.33 -14.47
CA LEU A 188 15.22 -17.32 -13.45
C LEU A 188 16.39 -17.72 -12.55
N LYS A 189 17.15 -16.73 -12.15
CA LYS A 189 18.21 -16.86 -11.13
C LYS A 189 17.79 -16.10 -9.89
N PRO A 190 17.36 -16.78 -8.82
CA PRO A 190 17.02 -16.13 -7.57
C PRO A 190 18.21 -15.31 -7.06
N GLN A 191 17.94 -14.07 -6.63
CA GLN A 191 18.94 -13.16 -6.08
C GLN A 191 18.71 -13.03 -4.57
N PRO A 192 19.65 -13.49 -3.73
CA PRO A 192 19.56 -13.27 -2.28
C PRO A 192 19.46 -11.78 -1.95
N GLN A 193 18.60 -11.45 -1.00
CA GLN A 193 18.47 -10.07 -0.55
C GLN A 193 19.66 -9.68 0.35
N ASP A 194 20.14 -8.43 0.19
CA ASP A 194 21.07 -7.83 1.15
C ASP A 194 20.32 -7.38 2.41
N HIS A 195 20.34 -8.23 3.43
CA HIS A 195 19.62 -7.98 4.70
C HIS A 195 20.14 -6.75 5.46
N ALA A 196 21.38 -6.31 5.23
CA ALA A 196 21.93 -5.11 5.86
C ALA A 196 21.26 -3.82 5.36
N ASN A 197 20.74 -3.83 4.14
CA ASN A 197 20.03 -2.72 3.51
C ASN A 197 18.50 -2.83 3.61
N ALA A 198 17.99 -3.79 4.38
CA ALA A 198 16.56 -3.96 4.55
C ALA A 198 15.95 -2.84 5.41
N THR A 199 14.80 -2.32 4.97
CA THR A 199 13.98 -1.40 5.75
C THR A 199 12.58 -1.96 5.94
N LEU A 200 11.86 -1.48 6.96
CA LEU A 200 10.52 -1.93 7.29
C LEU A 200 9.46 -0.89 6.86
N ALA A 201 8.31 -1.39 6.46
CA ALA A 201 7.13 -0.61 6.13
C ALA A 201 5.94 -1.10 6.97
N PRO A 202 5.87 -0.71 8.24
CA PRO A 202 4.78 -1.11 9.13
C PRO A 202 3.43 -0.59 8.64
N MET A 203 2.37 -1.22 9.12
CA MET A 203 1.00 -0.79 8.83
C MET A 203 0.78 0.64 9.34
N LEU A 204 0.11 1.45 8.52
CA LEU A 204 -0.30 2.80 8.92
C LEU A 204 -1.49 2.75 9.88
N ASP A 205 -1.58 3.75 10.73
CA ASP A 205 -2.74 3.99 11.59
C ASP A 205 -3.15 5.48 11.55
N LYS A 206 -4.22 5.82 12.26
CA LYS A 206 -4.75 7.18 12.27
C LYS A 206 -3.93 8.14 13.13
N GLU A 207 -3.26 7.63 14.13
CA GLU A 207 -2.42 8.39 15.06
C GLU A 207 -1.14 8.83 14.37
N LEU A 208 -0.55 7.95 13.56
CA LEU A 208 0.63 8.25 12.75
C LEU A 208 0.39 9.37 11.73
N ALA A 209 -0.86 9.61 11.32
CA ALA A 209 -1.19 10.62 10.32
C ALA A 209 -1.12 12.07 10.83
N GLU A 210 -0.85 12.31 12.10
CA GLU A 210 -0.64 13.65 12.64
C GLU A 210 0.69 14.22 12.13
N PHE A 211 0.63 15.48 11.66
CA PHE A 211 1.82 16.28 11.40
C PHE A 211 1.74 17.61 12.18
N ARG A 212 2.89 18.26 12.34
CA ARG A 212 2.98 19.54 13.03
C ARG A 212 3.54 20.60 12.08
N LEU A 213 3.10 21.83 12.23
CA LEU A 213 3.67 22.93 11.45
C LEU A 213 5.15 23.23 11.80
N THR A 214 5.65 22.62 12.88
CA THR A 214 7.08 22.61 13.23
C THR A 214 7.89 21.55 12.46
N ASP A 215 7.25 20.73 11.64
CA ASP A 215 7.94 19.82 10.72
C ASP A 215 8.38 20.60 9.47
N SER A 216 9.27 20.01 8.64
CA SER A 216 9.71 20.65 7.40
C SER A 216 8.57 20.68 6.36
N ALA A 217 8.56 21.67 5.48
CA ALA A 217 7.56 21.79 4.43
C ALA A 217 7.57 20.54 3.50
N ALA A 218 8.77 20.03 3.19
CA ALA A 218 8.92 18.81 2.40
C ALA A 218 8.35 17.58 3.13
N HIS A 219 8.60 17.45 4.44
CA HIS A 219 8.03 16.37 5.24
C HIS A 219 6.50 16.42 5.24
N ILE A 220 5.92 17.60 5.52
CA ILE A 220 4.45 17.77 5.54
C ILE A 220 3.85 17.43 4.18
N HIS A 221 4.46 17.89 3.08
CA HIS A 221 4.02 17.59 1.72
C HIS A 221 4.02 16.06 1.45
N ASN A 222 5.13 15.38 1.76
CA ASN A 222 5.22 13.93 1.61
C ASN A 222 4.21 13.21 2.52
N TRP A 223 3.99 13.71 3.74
CA TRP A 223 3.04 13.16 4.69
C TRP A 223 1.61 13.24 4.17
N VAL A 224 1.21 14.42 3.63
CA VAL A 224 -0.12 14.62 3.06
C VAL A 224 -0.36 13.68 1.88
N ARG A 225 0.55 13.61 0.91
CA ARG A 225 0.38 12.74 -0.26
C ARG A 225 0.54 11.25 0.07
N GLY A 226 1.44 10.89 0.99
CA GLY A 226 1.67 9.51 1.41
C GLY A 226 0.54 8.92 2.25
N MET A 227 -0.18 9.75 3.01
CA MET A 227 -1.35 9.34 3.79
C MET A 227 -2.68 9.43 3.00
N ASN A 228 -2.66 9.85 1.75
CA ASN A 228 -3.85 9.98 0.91
C ASN A 228 -4.01 8.74 0.02
N PRO A 229 -5.17 8.04 -0.01
CA PRO A 229 -6.48 8.43 0.56
C PRO A 229 -6.70 8.00 2.02
N TRP A 230 -5.85 7.20 2.61
CA TRP A 230 -6.01 6.72 3.98
C TRP A 230 -4.66 6.60 4.69
N PRO A 231 -4.57 7.02 5.97
CA PRO A 231 -5.63 7.50 6.87
C PRO A 231 -5.99 8.99 6.72
N MET A 232 -5.38 9.72 5.80
CA MET A 232 -5.37 11.15 5.58
C MET A 232 -4.63 11.92 6.68
N ALA A 233 -3.58 12.65 6.27
CA ALA A 233 -2.79 13.49 7.16
C ALA A 233 -3.63 14.59 7.82
N TRP A 234 -3.33 14.94 9.06
CA TRP A 234 -4.08 15.93 9.80
C TRP A 234 -3.18 16.69 10.78
N PHE A 235 -3.59 17.89 11.12
CA PHE A 235 -3.01 18.71 12.18
C PHE A 235 -4.11 19.28 13.09
N VAL A 236 -3.72 19.90 14.20
CA VAL A 236 -4.65 20.52 15.15
C VAL A 236 -4.51 22.04 15.13
N THR A 237 -5.61 22.74 14.98
CA THR A 237 -5.70 24.20 15.19
C THR A 237 -6.97 24.54 15.93
N GLY A 238 -6.87 25.49 16.88
CA GLY A 238 -8.01 25.86 17.74
C GLY A 238 -8.64 24.68 18.49
N GLY A 239 -7.85 23.64 18.82
CA GLY A 239 -8.30 22.43 19.49
C GLY A 239 -9.11 21.46 18.62
N ARG A 240 -9.13 21.66 17.30
CA ARG A 240 -9.87 20.80 16.35
C ARG A 240 -8.94 20.20 15.32
N LYS A 241 -9.24 18.96 14.93
CA LYS A 241 -8.54 18.26 13.85
C LYS A 241 -8.94 18.84 12.49
N VAL A 242 -7.93 19.07 11.67
CA VAL A 242 -8.10 19.46 10.27
C VAL A 242 -7.31 18.48 9.41
N LYS A 243 -8.00 17.66 8.63
CA LYS A 243 -7.36 16.80 7.64
C LYS A 243 -6.95 17.64 6.43
N VAL A 244 -5.81 17.28 5.85
CA VAL A 244 -5.31 17.91 4.63
C VAL A 244 -5.27 16.83 3.54
N THR A 245 -5.94 17.10 2.43
CA THR A 245 -5.99 16.15 1.30
C THR A 245 -5.10 16.60 0.15
N GLU A 246 -4.74 17.88 0.12
CA GLU A 246 -3.85 18.43 -0.89
C GLU A 246 -3.11 19.66 -0.34
N CYS A 247 -1.81 19.68 -0.54
CA CYS A 247 -0.96 20.82 -0.17
C CYS A 247 0.23 20.92 -1.13
N ARG A 248 0.96 22.02 -1.05
CA ARG A 248 2.18 22.23 -1.82
C ARG A 248 3.25 22.88 -0.95
N ALA A 249 4.46 22.35 -1.00
CA ALA A 249 5.60 22.96 -0.34
C ALA A 249 6.10 24.17 -1.15
N VAL A 250 6.37 25.27 -0.47
CA VAL A 250 6.89 26.51 -1.06
C VAL A 250 7.98 27.12 -0.17
N ALA A 251 8.77 28.03 -0.73
CA ALA A 251 9.76 28.76 0.05
C ALA A 251 9.10 29.74 1.04
N SER A 252 9.80 30.04 2.15
CA SER A 252 9.50 31.12 3.09
C SER A 252 10.75 31.92 3.37
N ASN A 253 10.60 33.06 4.08
CA ASN A 253 11.72 33.90 4.47
C ASN A 253 12.21 33.61 5.92
N GLY A 254 11.85 32.47 6.49
CA GLY A 254 12.25 32.06 7.83
C GLY A 254 11.31 32.55 8.94
N GLU A 255 10.04 32.78 8.61
CA GLU A 255 9.02 33.12 9.61
C GLU A 255 8.82 31.94 10.58
N ALA A 256 8.37 32.23 11.80
CA ALA A 256 8.13 31.22 12.82
C ALA A 256 7.07 30.21 12.35
N PRO A 257 7.27 28.89 12.60
CA PRO A 257 6.30 27.87 12.24
C PRO A 257 4.89 28.18 12.76
N GLY A 258 3.87 27.98 11.92
CA GLY A 258 2.48 28.32 12.21
C GLY A 258 2.09 29.74 11.80
N THR A 259 3.03 30.60 11.41
CA THR A 259 2.70 31.97 10.93
C THR A 259 1.99 31.89 9.59
N VAL A 260 0.83 32.55 9.49
CA VAL A 260 0.08 32.70 8.23
C VAL A 260 0.79 33.74 7.36
N LEU A 261 1.31 33.29 6.21
CA LEU A 261 2.02 34.15 5.26
C LEU A 261 1.06 34.77 4.25
N ALA A 262 0.05 34.02 3.84
CA ALA A 262 -1.00 34.43 2.90
C ALA A 262 -2.29 33.67 3.19
N THR A 263 -3.41 34.24 2.77
CA THR A 263 -4.74 33.60 2.89
C THR A 263 -5.33 33.16 1.55
N LYS A 264 -4.69 33.50 0.42
CA LYS A 264 -5.15 33.19 -0.95
C LYS A 264 -3.96 32.82 -1.86
N PRO A 265 -3.57 31.54 -1.96
CA PRO A 265 -3.99 30.39 -1.14
C PRO A 265 -3.51 30.50 0.31
N LEU A 266 -4.15 29.77 1.22
CA LEU A 266 -3.69 29.74 2.61
C LEU A 266 -2.28 29.13 2.66
N THR A 267 -1.33 29.98 3.04
CA THR A 267 0.10 29.62 3.12
C THR A 267 0.56 29.83 4.55
N VAL A 268 1.18 28.80 5.12
CA VAL A 268 1.59 28.79 6.54
C VAL A 268 3.06 28.39 6.63
N ALA A 269 3.83 29.15 7.40
CA ALA A 269 5.24 28.87 7.64
C ALA A 269 5.44 27.53 8.38
N CYS A 270 6.49 26.80 8.03
CA CYS A 270 6.92 25.56 8.62
C CYS A 270 8.33 25.69 9.22
N ALA A 271 8.94 24.60 9.72
CA ALA A 271 10.31 24.63 10.25
C ALA A 271 11.33 25.12 9.21
N ASP A 272 11.12 24.75 7.95
CA ASP A 272 11.82 25.27 6.78
C ASP A 272 10.80 25.44 5.65
N GLY A 273 10.83 26.57 4.95
CA GLY A 273 9.84 26.86 3.94
C GLY A 273 8.43 27.08 4.51
N ALA A 274 7.42 26.86 3.68
CA ALA A 274 6.01 26.98 4.02
C ALA A 274 5.16 25.95 3.28
N ILE A 275 3.94 25.74 3.75
CA ILE A 275 2.96 24.85 3.14
C ILE A 275 1.75 25.65 2.65
N GLN A 276 1.39 25.49 1.39
CA GLN A 276 0.10 25.95 0.87
C GLN A 276 -0.93 24.86 1.10
N LEU A 277 -1.92 25.12 1.93
CA LEU A 277 -3.05 24.23 2.18
C LEU A 277 -4.09 24.45 1.08
N LEU A 278 -4.14 23.55 0.10
CA LEU A 278 -5.02 23.67 -1.07
C LEU A 278 -6.40 23.13 -0.76
N HIS A 279 -6.49 21.89 -0.22
CA HIS A 279 -7.74 21.26 0.18
C HIS A 279 -7.67 20.70 1.58
N VAL A 280 -8.67 21.03 2.40
CA VAL A 280 -8.77 20.62 3.80
C VAL A 280 -10.16 20.10 4.15
N VAL A 281 -10.23 19.28 5.19
CA VAL A 281 -11.47 18.74 5.75
C VAL A 281 -11.46 18.98 7.26
N PRO A 282 -11.96 20.13 7.75
CA PRO A 282 -12.08 20.38 9.18
C PRO A 282 -13.05 19.39 9.83
N GLU A 283 -12.79 19.03 11.09
CA GLU A 283 -13.63 18.13 11.85
C GLU A 283 -15.10 18.54 11.84
N GLY A 284 -15.99 17.62 11.46
CA GLY A 284 -17.45 17.88 11.37
C GLY A 284 -17.88 18.77 10.21
N LYS A 285 -16.98 19.11 9.28
CA LYS A 285 -17.28 19.92 8.08
C LYS A 285 -17.15 19.09 6.80
N LYS A 286 -17.63 19.67 5.70
CA LYS A 286 -17.38 19.17 4.34
C LYS A 286 -15.98 19.59 3.87
N PRO A 287 -15.39 18.87 2.90
CA PRO A 287 -14.16 19.33 2.23
C PRO A 287 -14.33 20.76 1.70
N MET A 288 -13.26 21.55 1.80
CA MET A 288 -13.22 22.93 1.30
C MET A 288 -11.79 23.29 0.88
N ASP A 289 -11.66 24.35 0.06
CA ASP A 289 -10.36 24.92 -0.27
C ASP A 289 -9.77 25.69 0.93
N GLY A 290 -8.43 25.84 0.92
CA GLY A 290 -7.72 26.50 2.01
C GLY A 290 -8.07 27.98 2.17
N THR A 291 -8.44 28.68 1.08
CA THR A 291 -8.87 30.09 1.13
C THR A 291 -10.19 30.22 1.89
N SER A 292 -11.15 29.34 1.61
CA SER A 292 -12.43 29.29 2.33
C SER A 292 -12.23 28.92 3.80
N PHE A 293 -11.29 28.02 4.09
CA PHE A 293 -10.94 27.64 5.46
C PHE A 293 -10.35 28.85 6.21
N ALA A 294 -9.39 29.57 5.60
CA ALA A 294 -8.81 30.81 6.18
C ALA A 294 -9.88 31.89 6.44
N ALA A 295 -10.80 32.09 5.49
CA ALA A 295 -11.90 33.03 5.64
C ALA A 295 -12.84 32.64 6.80
N GLY A 296 -13.14 31.35 6.94
CA GLY A 296 -13.96 30.80 8.03
C GLY A 296 -13.36 31.02 9.42
N LEU A 297 -12.04 31.03 9.53
CA LEU A 297 -11.29 31.35 10.75
C LEU A 297 -10.95 32.83 10.86
N ARG A 298 -11.28 33.68 9.87
CA ARG A 298 -10.94 35.09 9.77
C ARG A 298 -9.44 35.38 9.87
N LEU A 299 -8.62 34.50 9.36
CA LEU A 299 -7.17 34.62 9.38
C LEU A 299 -6.69 35.79 8.51
N LYS A 300 -5.59 36.41 8.95
CA LYS A 300 -4.84 37.42 8.23
C LYS A 300 -3.36 37.03 8.19
N ALA A 301 -2.61 37.60 7.25
CA ALA A 301 -1.16 37.48 7.27
C ALA A 301 -0.60 38.02 8.62
N GLY A 302 0.31 37.24 9.20
CA GLY A 302 0.89 37.49 10.53
C GLY A 302 0.17 36.79 11.69
N ASP A 303 -1.05 36.26 11.49
CA ASP A 303 -1.71 35.44 12.51
C ASP A 303 -0.99 34.09 12.70
N THR A 304 -1.27 33.41 13.80
CA THR A 304 -0.78 32.05 14.06
C THR A 304 -1.93 31.05 13.87
N LEU A 305 -1.68 29.97 13.11
CA LEU A 305 -2.64 28.91 12.84
C LEU A 305 -2.52 27.76 13.87
#